data_8791d49748c9f8d3918de73fa1bda845
#
_entry.id   8791d49748c9f8d3918de73fa1bda845
#
_cell.length_a   1.000
_cell.length_b   1.000
_cell.length_c   1.000
_cell.angle_alpha   90.00
_cell.angle_beta   90.00
_cell.angle_gamma   90.00
#
_symmetry.space_group_name_H-M   'P 1'
#
loop_
_entity.id
_entity.type
_entity.pdbx_description
1 polymer ?
#
loop_
_entity_poly.entity_id
_entity_poly.type
_entity_poly.pdbx_seq_one_letter_code
_entity_poly.pdbx_strand_id
1 'polypeptide(L)'
;MKHFYSSFSLVISMAMWSLASNAHDIEVPNADGVMIYYNISKDDTQLQVTYSNNSDEKYKGEVVIPDEVEYSEKTYKVTSIDSFAFMYCSELTAVTIPEGLNSLGAKIFTGCSSLVTVNIKSKKFIETNFGFGGGCASLFGNQIKNCTLKDDVTTIGNYFFAQCSNLTTLEIPGCVTKIGNSAFESCSSLSSLTVPSYVESMGSYVFSNCESLTSVTFLGDIPTFGDYAFWQAKNIKTIYSYTDMPSAYSDDRFAGIYNKVTLYVPYGCKEIYQNTNGWKKFANIVEMEPSGIHGVSTSTVGASVMGYYSLEGKFALQAQKGINIVKNSNGTTTTVIVK
;
A
#
# COMPACT_ATOMS: atom_id res chain seq x y z
N MET A 1 21.34 5.06 -14.53
CA MET A 1 21.11 4.97 -15.98
C MET A 1 19.62 5.15 -16.21
N LYS A 2 19.21 6.24 -16.84
CA LYS A 2 17.81 6.54 -17.16
C LYS A 2 17.39 5.63 -18.31
N HIS A 3 16.47 4.73 -18.08
CA HIS A 3 15.81 4.04 -19.19
C HIS A 3 14.71 4.94 -19.74
N PHE A 4 15.00 5.51 -20.90
CA PHE A 4 14.00 6.11 -21.78
C PHE A 4 13.17 4.95 -22.36
N TYR A 5 11.93 4.83 -21.99
CA TYR A 5 10.98 4.01 -22.73
C TYR A 5 10.54 4.81 -23.95
N SER A 6 11.10 4.46 -25.11
CA SER A 6 10.59 4.92 -26.39
C SER A 6 9.30 4.19 -26.72
N SER A 7 8.25 4.94 -26.99
CA SER A 7 6.98 4.44 -27.55
C SER A 7 7.25 3.71 -28.86
N PHE A 8 7.19 2.40 -28.86
CA PHE A 8 7.13 1.60 -30.09
C PHE A 8 5.65 1.42 -30.44
N SER A 9 5.15 2.20 -31.39
CA SER A 9 3.88 1.95 -32.06
C SER A 9 4.02 0.70 -32.93
N LEU A 10 3.48 -0.41 -32.48
CA LEU A 10 3.34 -1.59 -33.32
C LEU A 10 1.95 -1.56 -33.94
N VAL A 11 1.85 -1.11 -35.18
CA VAL A 11 0.61 -1.20 -35.97
C VAL A 11 0.47 -2.62 -36.48
N ILE A 12 -0.44 -3.39 -35.91
CA ILE A 12 -0.83 -4.69 -36.45
C ILE A 12 -2.24 -4.54 -37.04
N SER A 13 -2.32 -4.50 -38.36
CA SER A 13 -3.58 -4.64 -39.08
C SER A 13 -3.85 -6.12 -39.38
N MET A 14 -4.81 -6.74 -38.72
CA MET A 14 -5.44 -7.97 -39.20
C MET A 14 -6.95 -7.89 -38.94
N ALA A 15 -7.68 -7.72 -40.03
CA ALA A 15 -9.11 -7.92 -40.07
C ALA A 15 -9.40 -9.43 -40.35
N MET A 16 -10.04 -10.10 -39.41
CA MET A 16 -10.79 -11.31 -39.69
C MET A 16 -12.12 -11.29 -38.98
N TRP A 17 -13.17 -11.21 -39.73
CA TRP A 17 -14.54 -11.33 -39.27
C TRP A 17 -14.91 -12.79 -39.08
N SER A 18 -15.21 -13.23 -37.88
CA SER A 18 -15.97 -14.43 -37.62
C SER A 18 -17.18 -14.06 -36.76
N LEU A 19 -18.39 -14.35 -37.28
CA LEU A 19 -19.66 -14.26 -36.55
C LEU A 19 -19.77 -15.45 -35.58
N ALA A 20 -19.02 -15.38 -34.48
CA ALA A 20 -19.31 -16.10 -33.26
C ALA A 20 -19.64 -15.03 -32.20
N SER A 21 -20.53 -15.31 -31.26
CA SER A 21 -20.77 -14.42 -30.12
C SER A 21 -19.49 -14.32 -29.31
N ASN A 22 -18.67 -13.33 -29.61
CA ASN A 22 -17.37 -13.13 -28.95
C ASN A 22 -17.61 -12.66 -27.52
N ALA A 23 -16.91 -13.24 -26.55
CA ALA A 23 -16.90 -12.75 -25.19
C ALA A 23 -16.10 -11.44 -25.06
N HIS A 24 -15.44 -11.01 -26.15
CA HIS A 24 -14.71 -9.75 -26.25
C HIS A 24 -14.78 -9.20 -27.67
N ASP A 25 -14.63 -7.88 -27.79
CA ASP A 25 -14.66 -7.17 -29.09
C ASP A 25 -13.27 -7.12 -29.73
N ILE A 26 -12.23 -6.93 -28.94
CA ILE A 26 -10.84 -6.82 -29.41
C ILE A 26 -9.87 -7.52 -28.47
N GLU A 27 -8.71 -7.92 -29.02
CA GLU A 27 -7.58 -8.47 -28.30
C GLU A 27 -6.30 -7.71 -28.69
N VAL A 28 -5.55 -7.23 -27.69
CA VAL A 28 -4.35 -6.44 -27.91
C VAL A 28 -3.28 -6.88 -26.89
N PRO A 29 -2.03 -7.16 -27.34
CA PRO A 29 -0.95 -7.45 -26.40
C PRO A 29 -0.57 -6.17 -25.61
N ASN A 30 -0.28 -6.35 -24.32
CA ASN A 30 0.32 -5.29 -23.52
C ASN A 30 1.82 -5.12 -23.85
N ALA A 31 2.51 -4.21 -23.16
CA ALA A 31 3.94 -3.94 -23.38
C ALA A 31 4.84 -5.16 -23.13
N ASP A 32 4.39 -6.14 -22.36
CA ASP A 32 5.13 -7.37 -22.04
C ASP A 32 4.77 -8.53 -22.99
N GLY A 33 3.91 -8.26 -24.00
CA GLY A 33 3.47 -9.25 -24.99
C GLY A 33 2.34 -10.17 -24.51
N VAL A 34 1.75 -9.89 -23.34
CA VAL A 34 0.59 -10.64 -22.84
C VAL A 34 -0.66 -10.16 -23.53
N MET A 35 -1.38 -11.08 -24.19
CA MET A 35 -2.65 -10.78 -24.85
C MET A 35 -3.71 -10.43 -23.81
N ILE A 36 -4.35 -9.28 -23.96
CA ILE A 36 -5.46 -8.83 -23.10
C ILE A 36 -6.71 -8.66 -23.96
N TYR A 37 -7.84 -9.12 -23.44
CA TYR A 37 -9.13 -9.13 -24.09
C TYR A 37 -10.00 -7.99 -23.58
N TYR A 38 -10.67 -7.27 -24.51
CA TYR A 38 -11.44 -6.08 -24.15
C TYR A 38 -12.80 -6.04 -24.83
N ASN A 39 -13.76 -5.49 -24.12
CA ASN A 39 -15.02 -4.99 -24.69
C ASN A 39 -14.92 -3.48 -24.88
N ILE A 40 -15.43 -2.98 -26.00
CA ILE A 40 -15.50 -1.55 -26.31
C ILE A 40 -16.79 -0.97 -25.71
N SER A 41 -16.69 0.17 -25.05
CA SER A 41 -17.88 0.89 -24.54
C SER A 41 -18.82 1.32 -25.67
N LYS A 42 -20.11 1.47 -25.35
CA LYS A 42 -21.14 1.86 -26.35
C LYS A 42 -20.85 3.20 -27.05
N ASP A 43 -20.18 4.11 -26.36
CA ASP A 43 -19.75 5.41 -26.90
C ASP A 43 -18.42 5.36 -27.63
N ASP A 44 -17.84 4.14 -27.76
CA ASP A 44 -16.58 3.88 -28.45
C ASP A 44 -15.40 4.73 -27.95
N THR A 45 -15.31 4.94 -26.63
CA THR A 45 -14.28 5.79 -26.02
C THR A 45 -13.41 5.05 -24.99
N GLN A 46 -13.89 3.93 -24.44
CA GLN A 46 -13.30 3.24 -23.32
C GLN A 46 -13.24 1.73 -23.56
N LEU A 47 -12.35 1.07 -22.84
CA LEU A 47 -12.22 -0.38 -22.82
C LEU A 47 -12.53 -0.94 -21.44
N GLN A 48 -13.18 -2.09 -21.46
CA GLN A 48 -13.40 -2.96 -20.32
C GLN A 48 -12.59 -4.24 -20.50
N VAL A 49 -11.69 -4.56 -19.57
CA VAL A 49 -10.96 -5.83 -19.59
C VAL A 49 -11.93 -6.97 -19.35
N THR A 50 -11.82 -8.02 -20.16
CA THR A 50 -12.66 -9.22 -20.07
C THR A 50 -11.82 -10.49 -20.29
N TYR A 51 -12.42 -11.58 -20.68
CA TYR A 51 -11.78 -12.91 -20.87
C TYR A 51 -11.81 -13.35 -22.33
N SER A 52 -10.95 -14.32 -22.67
CA SER A 52 -10.98 -15.00 -23.98
C SER A 52 -12.20 -15.90 -24.11
N ASN A 53 -12.74 -16.02 -25.33
CA ASN A 53 -13.74 -17.04 -25.69
C ASN A 53 -13.19 -18.47 -25.58
N ASN A 54 -11.88 -18.61 -25.71
CA ASN A 54 -11.22 -19.90 -25.61
C ASN A 54 -10.91 -20.21 -24.14
N SER A 55 -11.53 -21.22 -23.57
CA SER A 55 -11.32 -21.64 -22.18
C SER A 55 -9.87 -22.01 -21.85
N ASP A 56 -9.07 -22.35 -22.86
CA ASP A 56 -7.66 -22.72 -22.70
C ASP A 56 -6.73 -21.52 -22.69
N GLU A 57 -7.22 -20.34 -23.11
CA GLU A 57 -6.48 -19.09 -23.12
C GLU A 57 -6.74 -18.28 -21.83
N LYS A 58 -6.25 -18.80 -20.72
CA LYS A 58 -6.32 -18.14 -19.42
C LYS A 58 -5.13 -17.20 -19.21
N TYR A 59 -5.36 -16.09 -18.51
CA TYR A 59 -4.27 -15.23 -18.06
C TYR A 59 -3.31 -15.99 -17.13
N LYS A 60 -2.00 -15.86 -17.37
CA LYS A 60 -0.92 -16.57 -16.65
C LYS A 60 0.20 -15.62 -16.28
N GLY A 61 0.98 -15.99 -15.26
CA GLY A 61 2.14 -15.23 -14.83
C GLY A 61 1.79 -13.83 -14.32
N GLU A 62 2.55 -12.84 -14.73
CA GLU A 62 2.31 -11.45 -14.41
C GLU A 62 1.52 -10.76 -15.53
N VAL A 63 0.45 -10.06 -15.18
CA VAL A 63 -0.38 -9.30 -16.13
C VAL A 63 -0.41 -7.84 -15.74
N VAL A 64 0.14 -7.00 -16.60
CA VAL A 64 0.04 -5.54 -16.49
C VAL A 64 -1.09 -5.05 -17.38
N ILE A 65 -2.19 -4.60 -16.76
CA ILE A 65 -3.30 -3.97 -17.49
C ILE A 65 -2.86 -2.54 -17.82
N PRO A 66 -2.79 -2.15 -19.12
CA PRO A 66 -2.38 -0.81 -19.50
C PRO A 66 -3.44 0.24 -19.18
N ASP A 67 -3.03 1.49 -19.03
CA ASP A 67 -3.94 2.61 -18.83
C ASP A 67 -4.68 3.00 -20.11
N GLU A 68 -3.99 2.83 -21.27
CA GLU A 68 -4.49 3.14 -22.60
C GLU A 68 -4.06 2.05 -23.59
N VAL A 69 -4.89 1.84 -24.62
CA VAL A 69 -4.67 0.88 -25.69
C VAL A 69 -4.88 1.57 -27.04
N GLU A 70 -3.94 1.39 -27.95
CA GLU A 70 -4.09 1.83 -29.32
C GLU A 70 -4.65 0.67 -30.18
N TYR A 71 -5.77 0.93 -30.83
CA TYR A 71 -6.42 -0.02 -31.74
C TYR A 71 -7.10 0.71 -32.91
N SER A 72 -6.83 0.28 -34.14
CA SER A 72 -7.39 0.87 -35.36
C SER A 72 -7.26 2.41 -35.42
N GLU A 73 -6.05 2.93 -35.19
CA GLU A 73 -5.70 4.37 -35.23
C GLU A 73 -6.41 5.21 -34.16
N LYS A 74 -6.95 4.57 -33.12
CA LYS A 74 -7.65 5.23 -32.02
C LYS A 74 -7.05 4.80 -30.69
N THR A 75 -6.93 5.75 -29.75
CA THR A 75 -6.50 5.48 -28.38
C THR A 75 -7.72 5.38 -27.46
N TYR A 76 -7.82 4.26 -26.77
CA TYR A 76 -8.89 3.96 -25.81
C TYR A 76 -8.32 3.96 -24.39
N LYS A 77 -9.09 4.49 -23.44
CA LYS A 77 -8.77 4.39 -22.02
C LYS A 77 -9.32 3.09 -21.42
N VAL A 78 -8.50 2.39 -20.63
CA VAL A 78 -8.94 1.21 -19.88
C VAL A 78 -9.52 1.68 -18.55
N THR A 79 -10.86 1.58 -18.40
CA THR A 79 -11.57 2.18 -17.25
C THR A 79 -12.33 1.19 -16.40
N SER A 80 -12.46 -0.07 -16.84
CA SER A 80 -13.19 -1.09 -16.10
C SER A 80 -12.63 -2.49 -16.32
N ILE A 81 -12.91 -3.37 -15.36
CA ILE A 81 -12.67 -4.81 -15.47
C ILE A 81 -14.02 -5.51 -15.28
N ASP A 82 -14.37 -6.36 -16.24
CA ASP A 82 -15.66 -7.06 -16.25
C ASP A 82 -15.76 -8.13 -15.17
N SER A 83 -16.99 -8.52 -14.87
CA SER A 83 -17.24 -9.68 -14.00
C SER A 83 -16.59 -10.92 -14.61
N PHE A 84 -15.93 -11.69 -13.75
CA PHE A 84 -15.27 -12.96 -14.12
C PHE A 84 -14.06 -12.82 -15.06
N ALA A 85 -13.56 -11.61 -15.39
CA ALA A 85 -12.49 -11.38 -16.38
C ALA A 85 -11.25 -12.27 -16.19
N PHE A 86 -10.85 -12.51 -14.95
CA PHE A 86 -9.70 -13.36 -14.58
C PHE A 86 -10.13 -14.66 -13.87
N MET A 87 -11.42 -15.02 -13.93
CA MET A 87 -11.93 -16.16 -13.17
C MET A 87 -11.21 -17.47 -13.56
N TYR A 88 -10.76 -18.22 -12.53
CA TYR A 88 -10.01 -19.48 -12.68
C TYR A 88 -8.68 -19.36 -13.44
N CYS A 89 -8.07 -18.18 -13.46
CA CYS A 89 -6.69 -18.01 -13.92
C CYS A 89 -5.71 -18.51 -12.83
N SER A 90 -5.65 -19.83 -12.65
CA SER A 90 -4.90 -20.47 -11.55
C SER A 90 -3.38 -20.27 -11.63
N GLU A 91 -2.85 -19.95 -12.82
CA GLU A 91 -1.44 -19.68 -13.06
C GLU A 91 -1.10 -18.19 -13.05
N LEU A 92 -2.08 -17.28 -12.83
CA LEU A 92 -1.86 -15.86 -12.65
C LEU A 92 -1.16 -15.62 -11.31
N THR A 93 0.02 -15.00 -11.33
CA THR A 93 0.84 -14.77 -10.12
C THR A 93 0.84 -13.33 -9.65
N ALA A 94 0.72 -12.38 -10.58
CA ALA A 94 0.66 -10.96 -10.29
C ALA A 94 -0.28 -10.23 -11.24
N VAL A 95 -0.91 -9.16 -10.75
CA VAL A 95 -1.72 -8.26 -11.58
C VAL A 95 -1.43 -6.81 -11.24
N THR A 96 -1.31 -5.97 -12.28
CA THR A 96 -1.26 -4.51 -12.14
C THR A 96 -2.58 -3.90 -12.59
N ILE A 97 -3.23 -3.20 -11.67
CA ILE A 97 -4.50 -2.50 -11.89
C ILE A 97 -4.20 -1.09 -12.42
N PRO A 98 -4.81 -0.67 -13.54
CA PRO A 98 -4.51 0.61 -14.21
C PRO A 98 -4.99 1.82 -13.41
N GLU A 99 -4.41 2.99 -13.71
CA GLU A 99 -4.73 4.26 -13.05
C GLU A 99 -6.17 4.70 -13.30
N GLY A 100 -6.62 4.57 -14.55
CA GLY A 100 -7.92 5.02 -15.03
C GLY A 100 -9.13 4.20 -14.54
N LEU A 101 -8.91 3.18 -13.70
CA LEU A 101 -9.98 2.26 -13.29
C LEU A 101 -11.11 2.98 -12.53
N ASN A 102 -12.32 2.89 -13.08
CA ASN A 102 -13.53 3.51 -12.52
C ASN A 102 -14.51 2.50 -11.93
N SER A 103 -14.53 1.28 -12.45
CA SER A 103 -15.45 0.23 -12.00
C SER A 103 -14.83 -1.16 -12.08
N LEU A 104 -15.31 -2.03 -11.19
CA LEU A 104 -14.94 -3.43 -11.09
C LEU A 104 -16.20 -4.28 -11.12
N GLY A 105 -16.18 -5.32 -11.93
CA GLY A 105 -17.20 -6.36 -11.92
C GLY A 105 -17.15 -7.25 -10.67
N ALA A 106 -18.01 -8.24 -10.61
CA ALA A 106 -18.03 -9.21 -9.53
C ALA A 106 -17.13 -10.41 -9.82
N LYS A 107 -16.55 -11.01 -8.77
CA LYS A 107 -15.81 -12.29 -8.85
C LYS A 107 -14.68 -12.31 -9.89
N ILE A 108 -14.03 -11.17 -10.08
CA ILE A 108 -13.01 -10.96 -11.12
C ILE A 108 -11.89 -12.00 -11.00
N PHE A 109 -11.32 -12.19 -9.81
CA PHE A 109 -10.16 -13.06 -9.56
C PHE A 109 -10.52 -14.34 -8.79
N THR A 110 -11.79 -14.76 -8.85
CA THR A 110 -12.20 -16.01 -8.20
C THR A 110 -11.47 -17.20 -8.80
N GLY A 111 -10.82 -18.02 -7.98
CA GLY A 111 -10.06 -19.20 -8.41
C GLY A 111 -8.63 -18.90 -8.93
N CYS A 112 -8.14 -17.67 -8.80
CA CYS A 112 -6.75 -17.30 -9.10
C CYS A 112 -5.83 -17.73 -7.92
N SER A 113 -5.66 -19.03 -7.73
CA SER A 113 -4.99 -19.59 -6.54
C SER A 113 -3.51 -19.20 -6.40
N SER A 114 -2.84 -18.86 -7.49
CA SER A 114 -1.43 -18.44 -7.51
C SER A 114 -1.25 -16.91 -7.42
N LEU A 115 -2.33 -16.12 -7.43
CA LEU A 115 -2.25 -14.66 -7.39
C LEU A 115 -1.80 -14.20 -6.00
N VAL A 116 -0.55 -13.78 -5.88
CA VAL A 116 0.06 -13.37 -4.59
C VAL A 116 0.51 -11.90 -4.57
N THR A 117 0.58 -11.26 -5.73
CA THR A 117 1.02 -9.86 -5.86
C THR A 117 -0.01 -9.03 -6.60
N VAL A 118 -0.38 -7.88 -6.04
CA VAL A 118 -1.29 -6.92 -6.65
C VAL A 118 -0.67 -5.53 -6.61
N ASN A 119 -0.53 -4.90 -7.78
CA ASN A 119 -0.03 -3.54 -7.91
C ASN A 119 -1.21 -2.62 -8.27
N ILE A 120 -1.54 -1.64 -7.44
CA ILE A 120 -2.74 -0.82 -7.63
C ILE A 120 -2.30 0.62 -7.96
N LYS A 121 -2.48 1.01 -9.23
CA LYS A 121 -2.22 2.37 -9.69
C LYS A 121 -3.46 3.28 -9.56
N SER A 122 -4.66 2.72 -9.46
CA SER A 122 -5.90 3.50 -9.34
C SER A 122 -6.05 4.10 -7.95
N LYS A 123 -5.80 5.40 -7.84
CA LYS A 123 -6.08 6.19 -6.63
C LYS A 123 -7.55 6.08 -6.22
N LYS A 124 -8.46 6.25 -7.18
CA LYS A 124 -9.91 6.17 -6.93
C LYS A 124 -10.31 4.83 -6.31
N PHE A 125 -9.70 3.73 -6.77
CA PHE A 125 -9.99 2.40 -6.22
C PHE A 125 -9.48 2.27 -4.78
N ILE A 126 -8.26 2.73 -4.48
CA ILE A 126 -7.68 2.67 -3.13
C ILE A 126 -8.49 3.52 -2.13
N GLU A 127 -9.00 4.67 -2.57
CA GLU A 127 -9.79 5.59 -1.74
C GLU A 127 -11.27 5.18 -1.61
N THR A 128 -11.69 4.10 -2.30
CA THR A 128 -13.06 3.58 -2.20
C THR A 128 -13.32 3.00 -0.81
N ASN A 129 -14.46 3.37 -0.23
CA ASN A 129 -14.95 2.79 1.00
C ASN A 129 -15.74 1.50 0.70
N PHE A 130 -15.22 0.38 1.14
CA PHE A 130 -15.92 -0.89 1.09
C PHE A 130 -16.79 -1.07 2.34
N GLY A 131 -17.78 -1.96 2.26
CA GLY A 131 -18.50 -2.46 3.42
C GLY A 131 -17.84 -3.73 3.99
N PHE A 132 -18.39 -4.23 5.09
CA PHE A 132 -17.93 -5.49 5.70
C PHE A 132 -17.94 -6.64 4.67
N GLY A 133 -16.84 -7.37 4.58
CA GLY A 133 -16.66 -8.44 3.59
C GLY A 133 -16.29 -7.96 2.18
N GLY A 134 -16.08 -6.67 1.98
CA GLY A 134 -15.53 -6.09 0.75
C GLY A 134 -14.01 -5.95 0.78
N GLY A 135 -13.48 -5.13 -0.11
CA GLY A 135 -12.03 -4.82 -0.18
C GLY A 135 -11.19 -5.84 -0.93
N CYS A 136 -9.88 -5.75 -0.74
CA CYS A 136 -8.90 -6.52 -1.50
C CYS A 136 -9.07 -8.04 -1.34
N ALA A 137 -9.34 -8.54 -0.13
CA ALA A 137 -9.52 -9.97 0.11
C ALA A 137 -10.72 -10.55 -0.65
N SER A 138 -11.82 -9.79 -0.74
CA SER A 138 -13.01 -10.19 -1.50
C SER A 138 -12.78 -10.17 -3.00
N LEU A 139 -11.97 -9.25 -3.50
CA LEU A 139 -11.73 -9.06 -4.93
C LEU A 139 -10.62 -9.98 -5.45
N PHE A 140 -9.47 -10.02 -4.78
CA PHE A 140 -8.27 -10.71 -5.22
C PHE A 140 -8.05 -12.06 -4.52
N GLY A 141 -8.74 -12.31 -3.42
CA GLY A 141 -8.58 -13.50 -2.56
C GLY A 141 -7.63 -13.27 -1.39
N ASN A 142 -7.72 -14.17 -0.40
CA ASN A 142 -6.93 -14.06 0.84
C ASN A 142 -5.44 -14.38 0.65
N GLN A 143 -5.08 -15.05 -0.47
CA GLN A 143 -3.71 -15.50 -0.75
C GLN A 143 -2.73 -14.36 -1.08
N ILE A 144 -3.21 -13.12 -1.22
CA ILE A 144 -2.35 -11.95 -1.50
C ILE A 144 -1.34 -11.76 -0.37
N LYS A 145 -0.05 -11.71 -0.75
CA LYS A 145 1.07 -11.51 0.17
C LYS A 145 1.68 -10.12 0.05
N ASN A 146 1.66 -9.57 -1.17
CA ASN A 146 2.28 -8.28 -1.49
C ASN A 146 1.25 -7.39 -2.19
N CYS A 147 1.18 -6.16 -1.75
CA CYS A 147 0.39 -5.13 -2.43
C CYS A 147 1.21 -3.85 -2.50
N THR A 148 1.25 -3.22 -3.69
CA THR A 148 1.81 -1.89 -3.86
C THR A 148 0.71 -0.89 -4.18
N LEU A 149 0.82 0.29 -3.64
CA LEU A 149 -0.13 1.39 -3.83
C LEU A 149 0.55 2.52 -4.59
N LYS A 150 -0.24 3.30 -5.33
CA LYS A 150 0.26 4.50 -6.00
C LYS A 150 0.71 5.55 -4.99
N ASP A 151 1.81 6.24 -5.28
CA ASP A 151 2.47 7.16 -4.33
C ASP A 151 1.67 8.45 -4.02
N ASP A 152 0.70 8.84 -4.85
CA ASP A 152 -0.12 10.06 -4.68
C ASP A 152 -1.46 9.82 -3.97
N VAL A 153 -1.65 8.63 -3.40
CA VAL A 153 -2.85 8.26 -2.62
C VAL A 153 -2.90 9.05 -1.33
N THR A 154 -4.03 9.69 -1.06
CA THR A 154 -4.24 10.50 0.14
C THR A 154 -5.10 9.80 1.20
N THR A 155 -5.85 8.77 0.80
CA THR A 155 -6.72 8.02 1.71
C THR A 155 -6.67 6.53 1.41
N ILE A 156 -6.55 5.69 2.42
CA ILE A 156 -6.87 4.26 2.31
C ILE A 156 -8.32 4.08 2.78
N GLY A 157 -9.17 3.57 1.90
CA GLY A 157 -10.62 3.45 2.15
C GLY A 157 -10.98 2.50 3.30
N ASN A 158 -12.25 2.56 3.75
CA ASN A 158 -12.75 1.63 4.76
C ASN A 158 -12.66 0.19 4.24
N TYR A 159 -12.28 -0.75 5.10
CA TYR A 159 -12.15 -2.20 4.82
C TYR A 159 -11.23 -2.54 3.64
N PHE A 160 -10.39 -1.62 3.17
CA PHE A 160 -9.64 -1.82 1.92
C PHE A 160 -8.77 -3.08 1.95
N PHE A 161 -8.01 -3.32 3.01
CA PHE A 161 -7.22 -4.54 3.23
C PHE A 161 -7.85 -5.50 4.24
N ALA A 162 -9.11 -5.27 4.65
CA ALA A 162 -9.74 -6.15 5.62
C ALA A 162 -9.70 -7.62 5.15
N GLN A 163 -9.39 -8.54 6.08
CA GLN A 163 -9.30 -9.97 5.83
C GLN A 163 -8.20 -10.41 4.85
N CYS A 164 -7.25 -9.54 4.47
CA CYS A 164 -6.06 -9.94 3.73
C CYS A 164 -5.11 -10.75 4.64
N SER A 165 -5.54 -11.97 4.99
CA SER A 165 -4.92 -12.79 6.04
C SER A 165 -3.49 -13.23 5.74
N ASN A 166 -3.08 -13.26 4.47
CA ASN A 166 -1.73 -13.60 4.05
C ASN A 166 -0.84 -12.37 3.70
N LEU A 167 -1.38 -11.15 3.81
CA LEU A 167 -0.59 -9.93 3.59
C LEU A 167 0.50 -9.82 4.68
N THR A 168 1.76 -9.89 4.25
CA THR A 168 2.90 -9.90 5.18
C THR A 168 3.55 -8.53 5.33
N THR A 169 3.55 -7.76 4.25
CA THR A 169 4.17 -6.43 4.19
C THR A 169 3.31 -5.48 3.36
N LEU A 170 3.26 -4.23 3.79
CA LEU A 170 2.64 -3.14 3.06
C LEU A 170 3.41 -1.85 3.31
N GLU A 171 3.76 -1.15 2.25
CA GLU A 171 4.24 0.23 2.31
C GLU A 171 3.06 1.18 2.12
N ILE A 172 2.78 2.01 3.13
CA ILE A 172 1.77 3.07 3.03
C ILE A 172 2.43 4.27 2.36
N PRO A 173 1.87 4.80 1.26
CA PRO A 173 2.41 5.98 0.59
C PRO A 173 2.52 7.19 1.52
N GLY A 174 3.61 7.97 1.35
CA GLY A 174 3.91 9.11 2.22
C GLY A 174 2.87 10.24 2.19
N CYS A 175 2.06 10.32 1.13
CA CYS A 175 0.99 11.31 0.98
C CYS A 175 -0.32 10.94 1.70
N VAL A 176 -0.42 9.74 2.30
CA VAL A 176 -1.64 9.30 3.00
C VAL A 176 -1.85 10.13 4.26
N THR A 177 -3.02 10.77 4.34
CA THR A 177 -3.46 11.56 5.51
C THR A 177 -4.55 10.87 6.30
N LYS A 178 -5.25 9.90 5.68
CA LYS A 178 -6.37 9.19 6.32
C LYS A 178 -6.37 7.71 6.01
N ILE A 179 -6.61 6.90 7.03
CA ILE A 179 -6.83 5.45 6.93
C ILE A 179 -8.22 5.15 7.49
N GLY A 180 -9.04 4.47 6.69
CA GLY A 180 -10.45 4.22 6.98
C GLY A 180 -10.71 3.22 8.11
N ASN A 181 -11.98 3.03 8.45
CA ASN A 181 -12.43 2.04 9.43
C ASN A 181 -12.08 0.64 8.94
N SER A 182 -11.62 -0.22 9.85
CA SER A 182 -11.30 -1.63 9.55
C SER A 182 -10.33 -1.82 8.38
N ALA A 183 -9.53 -0.80 8.03
CA ALA A 183 -8.71 -0.84 6.82
C ALA A 183 -7.74 -2.03 6.81
N PHE A 184 -7.25 -2.47 7.96
CA PHE A 184 -6.36 -3.63 8.14
C PHE A 184 -6.95 -4.70 9.07
N GLU A 185 -8.25 -4.67 9.31
CA GLU A 185 -8.91 -5.66 10.17
C GLU A 185 -8.64 -7.08 9.68
N SER A 186 -8.23 -7.97 10.59
CA SER A 186 -7.94 -9.38 10.29
C SER A 186 -6.81 -9.61 9.26
N CYS A 187 -5.87 -8.66 9.11
CA CYS A 187 -4.61 -8.91 8.41
C CYS A 187 -3.70 -9.76 9.31
N SER A 188 -4.03 -11.05 9.46
CA SER A 188 -3.45 -11.91 10.48
C SER A 188 -1.98 -12.27 10.28
N SER A 189 -1.42 -12.10 9.07
CA SER A 189 0.01 -12.29 8.79
C SER A 189 0.83 -10.99 8.79
N LEU A 190 0.19 -9.83 8.92
CA LEU A 190 0.90 -8.55 8.97
C LEU A 190 1.67 -8.44 10.28
N SER A 191 3.01 -8.48 10.22
CA SER A 191 3.86 -8.52 11.40
C SER A 191 4.26 -7.15 11.93
N SER A 192 4.34 -6.17 11.05
CA SER A 192 4.66 -4.77 11.35
C SER A 192 4.05 -3.83 10.34
N LEU A 193 3.82 -2.58 10.75
CA LEU A 193 3.39 -1.52 9.85
C LEU A 193 4.06 -0.21 10.21
N THR A 194 4.51 0.53 9.18
CA THR A 194 4.98 1.90 9.31
C THR A 194 3.89 2.85 8.84
N VAL A 195 3.50 3.77 9.72
CA VAL A 195 2.52 4.83 9.47
C VAL A 195 3.27 6.10 9.09
N PRO A 196 3.07 6.65 7.89
CA PRO A 196 3.73 7.87 7.43
C PRO A 196 3.42 9.09 8.31
N SER A 197 4.28 10.11 8.22
CA SER A 197 4.22 11.30 9.10
C SER A 197 2.99 12.19 8.87
N TYR A 198 2.35 12.11 7.72
CA TYR A 198 1.19 12.93 7.39
C TYR A 198 -0.16 12.28 7.72
N VAL A 199 -0.18 11.06 8.25
CA VAL A 199 -1.44 10.42 8.65
C VAL A 199 -2.01 11.12 9.87
N GLU A 200 -3.16 11.79 9.69
CA GLU A 200 -3.86 12.58 10.71
C GLU A 200 -4.93 11.76 11.45
N SER A 201 -5.53 10.79 10.75
CA SER A 201 -6.60 9.98 11.32
C SER A 201 -6.60 8.53 10.82
N MET A 202 -6.95 7.64 11.74
CA MET A 202 -7.16 6.21 11.50
C MET A 202 -8.52 5.81 12.08
N GLY A 203 -9.26 5.00 11.34
CA GLY A 203 -10.62 4.62 11.69
C GLY A 203 -10.73 3.65 12.88
N SER A 204 -11.97 3.32 13.25
CA SER A 204 -12.27 2.28 14.23
C SER A 204 -11.84 0.91 13.71
N TYR A 205 -11.43 0.01 14.60
CA TYR A 205 -11.02 -1.37 14.30
C TYR A 205 -9.87 -1.51 13.30
N VAL A 206 -9.07 -0.46 13.09
CA VAL A 206 -8.08 -0.41 12.00
C VAL A 206 -7.08 -1.57 12.03
N PHE A 207 -6.66 -2.04 13.19
CA PHE A 207 -5.77 -3.20 13.41
C PHE A 207 -6.44 -4.33 14.21
N SER A 208 -7.77 -4.35 14.23
CA SER A 208 -8.50 -5.40 14.95
C SER A 208 -8.16 -6.78 14.39
N ASN A 209 -7.96 -7.77 15.26
CA ASN A 209 -7.61 -9.15 14.89
C ASN A 209 -6.33 -9.30 14.04
N CYS A 210 -5.41 -8.33 14.06
CA CYS A 210 -4.08 -8.47 13.46
C CYS A 210 -3.21 -9.35 14.36
N GLU A 211 -3.38 -10.67 14.27
CA GLU A 211 -2.80 -11.63 15.22
C GLU A 211 -1.27 -11.68 15.19
N SER A 212 -0.64 -11.45 14.03
CA SER A 212 0.83 -11.42 13.91
C SER A 212 1.44 -10.05 14.16
N LEU A 213 0.63 -9.00 14.33
CA LEU A 213 1.16 -7.65 14.49
C LEU A 213 1.92 -7.51 15.80
N THR A 214 3.24 -7.36 15.70
CA THR A 214 4.13 -7.22 16.84
C THR A 214 4.59 -5.78 17.06
N SER A 215 4.61 -4.96 16.00
CA SER A 215 5.07 -3.58 16.08
C SER A 215 4.33 -2.64 15.13
N VAL A 216 4.15 -1.40 15.58
CA VAL A 216 3.69 -0.28 14.74
C VAL A 216 4.63 0.89 14.92
N THR A 217 5.03 1.52 13.82
CA THR A 217 5.93 2.67 13.78
C THR A 217 5.16 3.89 13.28
N PHE A 218 5.18 4.98 14.04
CA PHE A 218 4.64 6.28 13.65
C PHE A 218 5.80 7.24 13.33
N LEU A 219 5.88 7.70 12.07
CA LEU A 219 6.95 8.60 11.63
C LEU A 219 6.68 10.08 11.94
N GLY A 220 5.46 10.42 12.30
CA GLY A 220 5.02 11.75 12.73
C GLY A 220 4.23 11.67 14.01
N ASP A 221 3.42 12.70 14.25
CA ASP A 221 2.48 12.70 15.37
C ASP A 221 1.53 11.51 15.26
N ILE A 222 1.15 10.98 16.42
CA ILE A 222 0.18 9.89 16.42
C ILE A 222 -1.17 10.39 15.94
N PRO A 223 -1.75 9.72 14.91
CA PRO A 223 -3.06 10.07 14.38
C PRO A 223 -4.15 9.91 15.45
N THR A 224 -5.28 10.55 15.25
CA THR A 224 -6.49 10.19 15.99
C THR A 224 -6.94 8.80 15.58
N PHE A 225 -7.43 8.00 16.53
CA PHE A 225 -8.00 6.68 16.24
C PHE A 225 -9.50 6.69 16.53
N GLY A 226 -10.23 5.89 15.73
CA GLY A 226 -11.56 5.45 16.12
C GLY A 226 -11.52 4.39 17.23
N ASP A 227 -12.70 3.93 17.63
CA ASP A 227 -12.84 2.94 18.70
C ASP A 227 -12.19 1.60 18.33
N TYR A 228 -11.66 0.90 19.34
CA TYR A 228 -11.17 -0.48 19.20
C TYR A 228 -10.06 -0.67 18.17
N ALA A 229 -9.22 0.34 17.93
CA ALA A 229 -8.18 0.31 16.89
C ALA A 229 -7.29 -0.93 16.97
N PHE A 230 -6.95 -1.41 18.17
CA PHE A 230 -6.12 -2.60 18.42
C PHE A 230 -6.90 -3.76 19.05
N TRP A 231 -8.22 -3.83 18.83
CA TRP A 231 -9.05 -4.90 19.39
C TRP A 231 -8.53 -6.28 18.95
N GLN A 232 -8.26 -7.18 19.94
CA GLN A 232 -7.70 -8.52 19.68
C GLN A 232 -6.34 -8.55 18.96
N ALA A 233 -5.61 -7.45 18.84
CA ALA A 233 -4.20 -7.44 18.42
C ALA A 233 -3.31 -7.91 19.59
N LYS A 234 -3.40 -9.21 19.93
CA LYS A 234 -2.86 -9.78 21.19
C LYS A 234 -1.34 -9.81 21.27
N ASN A 235 -0.66 -9.81 20.13
CA ASN A 235 0.78 -10.00 20.03
C ASN A 235 1.57 -8.71 19.85
N ILE A 236 0.90 -7.54 19.85
CA ILE A 236 1.61 -6.27 19.79
C ILE A 236 2.49 -6.08 21.02
N LYS A 237 3.78 -5.79 20.78
CA LYS A 237 4.83 -5.68 21.80
C LYS A 237 5.45 -4.30 21.83
N THR A 238 5.53 -3.66 20.66
CA THR A 238 6.27 -2.42 20.52
C THR A 238 5.50 -1.38 19.71
N ILE A 239 5.58 -0.15 20.15
CA ILE A 239 5.19 1.04 19.38
C ILE A 239 6.43 1.93 19.30
N TYR A 240 6.75 2.37 18.09
CA TYR A 240 7.79 3.36 17.84
C TYR A 240 7.14 4.69 17.50
N SER A 241 7.50 5.75 18.19
CA SER A 241 7.10 7.12 17.88
C SER A 241 8.34 7.92 17.55
N TYR A 242 8.36 8.58 16.39
CA TYR A 242 9.49 9.35 15.90
C TYR A 242 9.28 10.86 16.04
N THR A 243 8.21 11.30 16.74
CA THR A 243 8.05 12.71 17.05
C THR A 243 8.80 13.08 18.34
N ASP A 244 9.52 14.19 18.31
CA ASP A 244 10.24 14.73 19.47
C ASP A 244 9.32 15.61 20.36
N MET A 245 8.20 16.05 19.84
CA MET A 245 7.19 16.87 20.54
C MET A 245 5.80 16.23 20.40
N PRO A 246 5.49 15.19 21.19
CA PRO A 246 4.23 14.48 21.05
C PRO A 246 3.04 15.34 21.47
N SER A 247 2.02 15.41 20.63
CA SER A 247 0.77 16.08 20.95
C SER A 247 0.01 15.34 22.05
N ALA A 248 -0.54 16.08 23.02
CA ALA A 248 -1.38 15.50 24.07
C ALA A 248 -2.70 14.98 23.51
N TYR A 249 -3.20 13.89 24.07
CA TYR A 249 -4.52 13.37 23.75
C TYR A 249 -5.27 12.90 24.99
N SER A 250 -6.60 12.92 24.93
CA SER A 250 -7.48 12.56 26.05
C SER A 250 -8.23 11.25 25.84
N ASP A 251 -8.32 10.76 24.59
CA ASP A 251 -9.01 9.54 24.26
C ASP A 251 -8.21 8.27 24.68
N ASP A 252 -8.82 7.12 24.54
CA ASP A 252 -8.23 5.82 24.85
C ASP A 252 -7.74 5.10 23.59
N ARG A 253 -7.08 5.83 22.69
CA ARG A 253 -6.61 5.30 21.39
C ARG A 253 -5.75 4.03 21.47
N PHE A 254 -5.11 3.77 22.59
CA PHE A 254 -4.33 2.56 22.87
C PHE A 254 -4.95 1.71 24.01
N ALA A 255 -6.26 1.81 24.22
CA ALA A 255 -6.94 1.03 25.24
C ALA A 255 -6.62 -0.46 25.13
N GLY A 256 -6.32 -1.07 26.28
CA GLY A 256 -6.01 -2.51 26.39
C GLY A 256 -4.56 -2.90 26.08
N ILE A 257 -3.72 -1.97 25.61
CA ILE A 257 -2.31 -2.28 25.30
C ILE A 257 -1.28 -1.46 26.09
N TYR A 258 -1.67 -0.39 26.81
CA TYR A 258 -0.74 0.47 27.55
C TYR A 258 0.22 -0.26 28.49
N ASN A 259 -0.24 -1.33 29.14
CA ASN A 259 0.56 -2.10 30.10
C ASN A 259 1.31 -3.30 29.47
N LYS A 260 1.11 -3.54 28.17
CA LYS A 260 1.68 -4.70 27.46
C LYS A 260 2.73 -4.30 26.45
N VAL A 261 2.74 -3.03 26.05
CA VAL A 261 3.55 -2.53 24.96
C VAL A 261 4.68 -1.69 25.52
N THR A 262 5.87 -1.84 24.94
CA THR A 262 6.96 -0.88 25.12
C THR A 262 6.83 0.21 24.07
N LEU A 263 6.72 1.46 24.53
CA LEU A 263 6.76 2.64 23.69
C LEU A 263 8.20 3.10 23.54
N TYR A 264 8.72 3.05 22.33
CA TYR A 264 10.02 3.58 21.96
C TYR A 264 9.88 5.02 21.47
N VAL A 265 10.67 5.93 22.01
CA VAL A 265 10.63 7.36 21.72
C VAL A 265 12.02 7.87 21.35
N PRO A 266 12.16 9.04 20.68
CA PRO A 266 13.45 9.58 20.34
C PRO A 266 14.34 9.81 21.57
N TYR A 267 15.65 9.70 21.38
CA TYR A 267 16.63 9.95 22.43
C TYR A 267 16.45 11.36 23.03
N GLY A 268 16.49 11.47 24.35
CA GLY A 268 16.25 12.72 25.10
C GLY A 268 14.77 13.11 25.23
N CYS A 269 13.81 12.33 24.70
CA CYS A 269 12.40 12.70 24.72
C CYS A 269 11.56 11.95 25.77
N LYS A 270 12.13 10.99 26.51
CA LYS A 270 11.38 10.16 27.47
C LYS A 270 10.60 11.00 28.49
N GLU A 271 11.21 12.01 29.08
CA GLU A 271 10.58 12.85 30.07
C GLU A 271 9.38 13.62 29.50
N ILE A 272 9.47 14.10 28.26
CA ILE A 272 8.36 14.78 27.57
C ILE A 272 7.18 13.82 27.44
N TYR A 273 7.42 12.58 26.98
CA TYR A 273 6.35 11.59 26.85
C TYR A 273 5.72 11.20 28.19
N GLN A 274 6.52 11.04 29.24
CA GLN A 274 6.04 10.72 30.58
C GLN A 274 5.19 11.83 31.20
N ASN A 275 5.37 13.08 30.78
CA ASN A 275 4.63 14.24 31.28
C ASN A 275 3.47 14.66 30.34
N THR A 276 3.41 14.12 29.11
CA THR A 276 2.37 14.47 28.14
C THR A 276 1.11 13.62 28.35
N ASN A 277 -0.06 14.29 28.43
CA ASN A 277 -1.34 13.62 28.59
C ASN A 277 -1.58 12.59 27.48
N GLY A 278 -2.11 11.43 27.86
CA GLY A 278 -2.29 10.27 26.98
C GLY A 278 -1.06 9.36 26.97
N TRP A 279 0.10 9.90 26.64
CA TRP A 279 1.36 9.14 26.58
C TRP A 279 1.82 8.60 27.92
N LYS A 280 1.65 9.35 29.00
CA LYS A 280 1.95 8.91 30.37
C LYS A 280 1.21 7.66 30.83
N LYS A 281 0.20 7.19 30.08
CA LYS A 281 -0.51 5.94 30.34
C LYS A 281 0.34 4.70 30.01
N PHE A 282 1.37 4.83 29.16
CA PHE A 282 2.26 3.72 28.86
C PHE A 282 3.12 3.35 30.07
N ALA A 283 3.04 2.10 30.48
CA ALA A 283 3.81 1.61 31.63
C ALA A 283 5.32 1.54 31.34
N ASN A 284 5.70 1.31 30.09
CA ASN A 284 7.09 1.18 29.68
C ASN A 284 7.41 2.13 28.52
N ILE A 285 8.17 3.18 28.80
CA ILE A 285 8.67 4.16 27.82
C ILE A 285 10.20 4.07 27.79
N VAL A 286 10.76 3.78 26.64
CA VAL A 286 12.19 3.56 26.41
C VAL A 286 12.68 4.51 25.32
N GLU A 287 13.80 5.16 25.53
CA GLU A 287 14.46 5.92 24.50
C GLU A 287 15.12 5.01 23.49
N MET A 288 14.96 5.33 22.22
CA MET A 288 15.75 4.68 21.17
C MET A 288 17.22 5.10 21.32
N GLU A 289 18.13 4.14 21.18
CA GLU A 289 19.55 4.51 21.14
C GLU A 289 19.77 5.57 20.06
N PRO A 290 20.63 6.56 20.32
CA PRO A 290 21.05 7.47 19.26
C PRO A 290 21.57 6.61 18.13
N SER A 291 21.04 6.73 16.93
CA SER A 291 21.55 6.01 15.77
C SER A 291 22.99 6.47 15.54
N GLY A 292 23.92 5.80 16.22
CA GLY A 292 25.33 6.11 16.19
C GLY A 292 25.88 5.90 14.79
N ILE A 293 26.08 6.98 14.07
CA ILE A 293 26.98 6.97 12.92
C ILE A 293 28.39 6.89 13.50
N HIS A 294 28.89 5.69 13.68
CA HIS A 294 30.29 5.51 14.00
C HIS A 294 31.13 6.04 12.83
N GLY A 295 31.67 7.25 12.96
CA GLY A 295 32.62 7.82 12.02
C GLY A 295 32.25 9.11 11.32
N VAL A 296 31.15 9.77 11.64
CA VAL A 296 30.90 11.14 11.16
C VAL A 296 31.10 12.11 12.32
N SER A 297 32.17 12.89 12.25
CA SER A 297 32.38 14.03 13.13
C SER A 297 31.32 15.11 12.81
N THR A 298 30.21 15.10 13.54
CA THR A 298 29.21 16.17 13.42
C THR A 298 29.60 17.31 14.34
N SER A 299 30.02 18.41 13.75
CA SER A 299 30.23 19.67 14.47
C SER A 299 28.93 20.40 14.84
N THR A 300 27.78 19.73 14.85
CA THR A 300 26.49 20.28 15.29
C THR A 300 26.13 19.70 16.65
N VAL A 301 26.43 20.46 17.68
CA VAL A 301 26.04 20.17 19.06
C VAL A 301 24.51 20.26 19.14
N GLY A 302 23.85 19.14 19.46
CA GLY A 302 22.46 19.11 19.94
C GLY A 302 21.37 18.63 18.99
N ALA A 303 21.68 18.13 17.78
CA ALA A 303 20.63 17.60 16.90
C ALA A 303 20.70 16.05 16.82
N SER A 304 19.60 15.36 17.14
CA SER A 304 19.47 13.92 16.93
C SER A 304 18.99 13.60 15.51
N VAL A 305 19.41 12.44 14.99
CA VAL A 305 18.98 11.97 13.68
C VAL A 305 17.54 11.47 13.75
N MET A 306 16.62 12.08 12.99
CA MET A 306 15.22 11.67 12.91
C MET A 306 14.99 10.53 11.93
N GLY A 307 15.88 10.32 10.97
CA GLY A 307 15.79 9.24 10.00
C GLY A 307 16.70 9.41 8.80
N TYR A 308 16.78 8.37 8.01
CA TYR A 308 17.55 8.32 6.79
C TYR A 308 16.61 8.28 5.59
N TYR A 309 16.97 8.94 4.51
CA TYR A 309 16.21 8.92 3.26
C TYR A 309 17.16 8.59 2.11
N SER A 310 16.72 7.76 1.15
CA SER A 310 17.44 7.60 -0.10
C SER A 310 17.38 8.89 -0.94
N LEU A 311 18.15 8.96 -2.01
CA LEU A 311 18.08 10.08 -2.97
C LEU A 311 16.69 10.20 -3.63
N GLU A 312 15.94 9.09 -3.69
CA GLU A 312 14.56 9.03 -4.18
C GLU A 312 13.54 9.38 -3.10
N GLY A 313 13.98 9.79 -1.89
CA GLY A 313 13.10 10.17 -0.78
C GLY A 313 12.55 9.01 0.03
N LYS A 314 13.01 7.77 -0.20
CA LYS A 314 12.56 6.60 0.59
C LYS A 314 13.15 6.65 1.99
N PHE A 315 12.27 6.55 2.98
CA PHE A 315 12.65 6.53 4.40
C PHE A 315 13.25 5.17 4.79
N ALA A 316 14.28 5.21 5.64
CA ALA A 316 14.86 4.05 6.28
C ALA A 316 15.21 4.35 7.75
N LEU A 317 15.03 3.35 8.63
CA LEU A 317 15.36 3.46 10.05
C LEU A 317 16.88 3.44 10.31
N GLN A 318 17.63 2.93 9.34
CA GLN A 318 19.10 2.86 9.38
C GLN A 318 19.67 3.33 8.05
N ALA A 319 20.87 3.87 8.10
CA ALA A 319 21.57 4.27 6.90
C ALA A 319 21.80 3.06 5.97
N GLN A 320 21.39 3.19 4.72
CA GLN A 320 21.59 2.17 3.70
C GLN A 320 22.93 2.37 2.99
N LYS A 321 23.49 1.30 2.42
CA LYS A 321 24.71 1.41 1.60
C LYS A 321 24.47 2.41 0.46
N GLY A 322 25.36 3.38 0.33
CA GLY A 322 25.26 4.46 -0.64
C GLY A 322 25.02 5.83 0.00
N ILE A 323 24.39 6.75 -0.74
CA ILE A 323 24.11 8.11 -0.29
C ILE A 323 22.77 8.13 0.44
N ASN A 324 22.77 8.67 1.65
CA ASN A 324 21.56 8.85 2.46
C ASN A 324 21.41 10.34 2.80
N ILE A 325 20.18 10.83 2.80
CA ILE A 325 19.80 12.14 3.34
C ILE A 325 19.35 11.92 4.77
N VAL A 326 20.05 12.51 5.72
CA VAL A 326 19.73 12.43 7.14
C VAL A 326 18.93 13.65 7.51
N LYS A 327 17.71 13.48 8.05
CA LYS A 327 16.91 14.54 8.62
C LYS A 327 17.17 14.61 10.13
N ASN A 328 17.57 15.78 10.62
CA ASN A 328 17.88 16.01 12.02
C ASN A 328 16.67 16.65 12.75
N SER A 329 16.59 16.49 14.07
CA SER A 329 15.53 17.01 14.93
C SER A 329 15.40 18.55 14.90
N ASN A 330 16.45 19.26 14.50
CA ASN A 330 16.44 20.72 14.35
C ASN A 330 15.96 21.18 12.95
N GLY A 331 15.41 20.26 12.13
CA GLY A 331 14.92 20.54 10.78
C GLY A 331 16.01 20.62 9.71
N THR A 332 17.29 20.47 10.05
CA THR A 332 18.38 20.43 9.06
C THR A 332 18.48 19.07 8.40
N THR A 333 19.00 19.04 7.19
CA THR A 333 19.33 17.80 6.46
C THR A 333 20.83 17.70 6.24
N THR A 334 21.35 16.49 6.35
CA THR A 334 22.77 16.18 6.10
C THR A 334 22.87 14.99 5.15
N THR A 335 23.78 15.06 4.18
CA THR A 335 24.05 13.94 3.29
C THR A 335 25.14 13.05 3.89
N VAL A 336 24.85 11.76 3.97
CA VAL A 336 25.78 10.76 4.53
C VAL A 336 26.04 9.68 3.48
N ILE A 337 27.30 9.30 3.29
CA ILE A 337 27.68 8.19 2.41
C ILE A 337 28.07 7.01 3.28
N VAL A 338 27.34 5.89 3.13
CA VAL A 338 27.63 4.61 3.77
C VAL A 338 28.36 3.72 2.76
N LYS A 339 29.57 3.34 3.08
CA LYS A 339 30.43 2.49 2.23
C LYS A 339 30.07 1.00 2.35
#